data_15b364c31fd5994e715120e982657d77
#
_entry.id   15b364c31fd5994e715120e982657d77
#
_cell.length_a   1.000
_cell.length_b   1.000
_cell.length_c   1.000
_cell.angle_alpha   90.00
_cell.angle_beta   90.00
_cell.angle_gamma   90.00
#
_symmetry.space_group_name_H-M   'P 1'
#
loop_
_entity.id
_entity.type
_entity.pdbx_description
1 polymer ?
#
loop_
_entity_poly.entity_id
_entity_poly.type
_entity_poly.pdbx_seq_one_letter_code
_entity_poly.pdbx_strand_id
1 'polypeptide(L)'
;MPATTETNKTVLSAGARRYAMVILAIVYMFNFIDRQILVILQEPIKADLGLSDAQLGLLSGFSFALVYVTAGIPIARWADRSNRRNIVAGAVFLWSFMTAVSGFAQNYVQLLLARIGVGVGEAGGSPPSHSIISDIFPPEKRASAMGFYSTGVNIGILFGFLLGGWLNEFFGWRVAFIVVGIPGIFIALLVRATLAEPMRGLSENKHTAPAEPSPSLGQTLNILWSRRSFRHMSFAAALNAFCGYSTASWTASFMIRSHGMSTGELGTWLALISGLCGAIGVFCGGLVADKLGAKDKRWYMWVPAAAGLISLPFMVFVYLAQNPYMALSLSVVPGLLHNVYLGSTIATTHSLVGLRMRALSSAVLFLILNLIGMGLGPLLIGLLSDYLEPSWANHSLRQAMLYIVPAVMAWS
;
A
#
# COMPACT_ATOMS: atom_id res chain seq x y z
N MET A 1 25.83 52.15 -8.65
CA MET A 1 25.74 50.67 -8.92
C MET A 1 25.24 50.05 -7.61
N PRO A 2 24.03 49.54 -7.53
CA PRO A 2 23.60 48.76 -6.39
C PRO A 2 24.02 47.31 -6.64
N ALA A 3 24.75 46.74 -5.67
CA ALA A 3 25.17 45.35 -5.63
C ALA A 3 23.92 44.46 -5.58
N THR A 4 23.77 43.67 -6.61
CA THR A 4 22.80 42.55 -6.64
C THR A 4 23.21 41.55 -5.59
N THR A 5 22.53 41.53 -4.45
CA THR A 5 22.57 40.46 -3.50
C THR A 5 22.03 39.19 -4.20
N GLU A 6 22.92 38.37 -4.77
CA GLU A 6 22.60 37.00 -5.13
C GLU A 6 22.12 36.29 -3.85
N THR A 7 20.81 36.08 -3.77
CA THR A 7 20.23 35.19 -2.78
C THR A 7 20.81 33.82 -3.01
N ASN A 8 21.76 33.46 -2.17
CA ASN A 8 22.44 32.16 -2.12
C ASN A 8 21.36 31.07 -1.93
N LYS A 9 20.85 30.54 -3.05
CA LYS A 9 19.92 29.39 -3.05
C LYS A 9 20.71 28.24 -2.43
N THR A 10 20.46 27.91 -1.19
CA THR A 10 21.09 26.79 -0.49
C THR A 10 20.69 25.49 -1.17
N VAL A 11 21.43 25.15 -2.22
CA VAL A 11 21.34 23.86 -2.89
C VAL A 11 21.75 22.81 -1.88
N LEU A 12 20.84 21.90 -1.51
CA LEU A 12 21.16 20.80 -0.61
C LEU A 12 22.40 20.04 -1.13
N SER A 13 23.38 19.80 -0.27
CA SER A 13 24.56 19.00 -0.61
C SER A 13 24.16 17.59 -1.09
N ALA A 14 25.01 16.96 -1.88
CA ALA A 14 24.76 15.59 -2.36
C ALA A 14 24.54 14.61 -1.19
N GLY A 15 25.26 14.80 -0.09
CA GLY A 15 25.10 14.04 1.16
C GLY A 15 23.71 14.24 1.78
N ALA A 16 23.26 15.50 1.89
CA ALA A 16 21.95 15.82 2.46
C ALA A 16 20.79 15.24 1.58
N ARG A 17 20.93 15.26 0.26
CA ARG A 17 19.96 14.63 -0.65
C ARG A 17 19.89 13.10 -0.48
N ARG A 18 21.05 12.43 -0.38
CA ARG A 18 21.11 10.99 -0.14
C ARG A 18 20.51 10.64 1.21
N TYR A 19 20.85 11.40 2.26
CA TYR A 19 20.28 11.23 3.58
C TYR A 19 18.76 11.37 3.59
N ALA A 20 18.22 12.42 2.97
CA ALA A 20 16.78 12.63 2.85
C ALA A 20 16.10 11.46 2.16
N MET A 21 16.70 10.89 1.11
CA MET A 21 16.14 9.73 0.43
C MET A 21 16.11 8.48 1.31
N VAL A 22 17.21 8.20 2.02
CA VAL A 22 17.28 7.02 2.89
C VAL A 22 16.28 7.13 4.04
N ILE A 23 16.22 8.29 4.71
CA ILE A 23 15.28 8.46 5.83
C ILE A 23 13.81 8.39 5.38
N LEU A 24 13.47 8.95 4.22
CA LEU A 24 12.10 8.86 3.68
C LEU A 24 11.76 7.43 3.24
N ALA A 25 12.72 6.68 2.68
CA ALA A 25 12.52 5.26 2.38
C ALA A 25 12.32 4.42 3.65
N ILE A 26 13.07 4.72 4.73
CA ILE A 26 12.86 4.10 6.04
C ILE A 26 11.47 4.45 6.60
N VAL A 27 11.03 5.69 6.51
CA VAL A 27 9.67 6.10 6.90
C VAL A 27 8.63 5.27 6.15
N TYR A 28 8.80 5.07 4.84
CA TYR A 28 7.87 4.30 4.02
C TYR A 28 7.94 2.79 4.34
N MET A 29 9.11 2.30 4.69
CA MET A 29 9.29 0.93 5.20
C MET A 29 8.47 0.71 6.49
N PHE A 30 8.59 1.61 7.48
CA PHE A 30 7.82 1.52 8.73
C PHE A 30 6.31 1.58 8.49
N ASN A 31 5.85 2.40 7.55
CA ASN A 31 4.44 2.44 7.16
C ASN A 31 3.92 1.06 6.72
N PHE A 32 4.71 0.32 5.92
CA PHE A 32 4.31 -1.02 5.47
C PHE A 32 4.54 -2.11 6.52
N ILE A 33 5.50 -1.97 7.42
CA ILE A 33 5.63 -2.86 8.60
C ILE A 33 4.34 -2.82 9.43
N ASP A 34 3.83 -1.61 9.73
CA ASP A 34 2.62 -1.41 10.53
C ASP A 34 1.34 -1.98 9.88
N ARG A 35 1.29 -2.04 8.56
CA ARG A 35 0.20 -2.70 7.84
C ARG A 35 0.29 -4.21 7.93
N GLN A 36 1.48 -4.78 7.69
CA GLN A 36 1.63 -6.23 7.63
C GLN A 36 1.57 -6.90 9.00
N ILE A 37 1.97 -6.21 10.06
CA ILE A 37 1.89 -6.78 11.40
C ILE A 37 0.44 -7.12 11.79
N LEU A 38 -0.54 -6.28 11.47
CA LEU A 38 -1.95 -6.61 11.74
C LEU A 38 -2.37 -7.88 11.00
N VAL A 39 -1.94 -8.02 9.74
CA VAL A 39 -2.34 -9.14 8.88
C VAL A 39 -1.87 -10.48 9.44
N ILE A 40 -0.61 -10.59 9.85
CA ILE A 40 -0.07 -11.84 10.40
C ILE A 40 -0.62 -12.15 11.81
N LEU A 41 -1.10 -11.12 12.53
CA LEU A 41 -1.62 -11.25 13.88
C LEU A 41 -3.14 -11.43 13.96
N GLN A 42 -3.86 -11.48 12.83
CA GLN A 42 -5.34 -11.58 12.82
C GLN A 42 -5.86 -12.77 13.64
N GLU A 43 -5.27 -13.96 13.49
CA GLU A 43 -5.73 -15.16 14.21
C GLU A 43 -5.49 -15.08 15.72
N PRO A 44 -4.28 -14.74 16.21
CA PRO A 44 -4.07 -14.50 17.63
C PRO A 44 -5.00 -13.45 18.23
N ILE A 45 -5.25 -12.36 17.50
CA ILE A 45 -6.17 -11.30 17.93
C ILE A 45 -7.61 -11.81 17.96
N LYS A 46 -8.05 -12.56 16.93
CA LYS A 46 -9.37 -13.18 16.87
C LYS A 46 -9.61 -14.07 18.09
N ALA A 47 -8.67 -14.96 18.38
CA ALA A 47 -8.78 -15.91 19.47
C ALA A 47 -8.84 -15.22 20.85
N ASP A 48 -8.06 -14.15 21.03
CA ASP A 48 -7.94 -13.46 22.32
C ASP A 48 -9.12 -12.50 22.60
N LEU A 49 -9.58 -11.78 21.56
CA LEU A 49 -10.65 -10.78 21.68
C LEU A 49 -12.04 -11.30 21.27
N GLY A 50 -12.16 -12.56 20.83
CA GLY A 50 -13.42 -13.17 20.40
C GLY A 50 -14.04 -12.50 19.18
N LEU A 51 -13.24 -12.13 18.18
CA LEU A 51 -13.69 -11.37 17.02
C LEU A 51 -14.26 -12.28 15.93
N SER A 52 -15.21 -11.73 15.15
CA SER A 52 -15.66 -12.35 13.90
C SER A 52 -14.71 -12.04 12.74
N ASP A 53 -14.81 -12.78 11.64
CA ASP A 53 -14.02 -12.52 10.43
C ASP A 53 -14.44 -11.20 9.76
N ALA A 54 -15.73 -10.84 9.82
CA ALA A 54 -16.20 -9.55 9.35
C ALA A 54 -15.55 -8.40 10.13
N GLN A 55 -15.39 -8.52 11.44
CA GLN A 55 -14.70 -7.53 12.27
C GLN A 55 -13.21 -7.42 11.92
N LEU A 56 -12.54 -8.52 11.66
CA LEU A 56 -11.14 -8.52 11.18
C LEU A 56 -11.01 -7.90 9.79
N GLY A 57 -11.92 -8.23 8.87
CA GLY A 57 -11.97 -7.62 7.54
C GLY A 57 -12.23 -6.12 7.60
N LEU A 58 -13.06 -5.66 8.54
CA LEU A 58 -13.29 -4.24 8.79
C LEU A 58 -12.01 -3.54 9.30
N LEU A 59 -11.29 -4.17 10.24
CA LEU A 59 -10.05 -3.64 10.80
C LEU A 59 -8.93 -3.52 9.77
N SER A 60 -8.73 -4.54 8.94
CA SER A 60 -7.63 -4.61 7.98
C SER A 60 -7.92 -3.88 6.67
N GLY A 61 -9.20 -3.70 6.32
CA GLY A 61 -9.62 -3.18 5.02
C GLY A 61 -10.40 -1.87 5.13
N PHE A 62 -11.71 -1.96 5.33
CA PHE A 62 -12.63 -0.85 5.09
C PHE A 62 -12.41 0.37 6.00
N SER A 63 -12.21 0.18 7.31
CA SER A 63 -11.99 1.30 8.24
C SER A 63 -10.71 2.06 7.89
N PHE A 64 -9.66 1.34 7.56
CA PHE A 64 -8.40 1.93 7.14
C PHE A 64 -8.54 2.67 5.81
N ALA A 65 -9.14 2.05 4.78
CA ALA A 65 -9.34 2.66 3.47
C ALA A 65 -10.15 3.97 3.55
N LEU A 66 -11.26 3.94 4.30
CA LEU A 66 -12.12 5.10 4.49
C LEU A 66 -11.37 6.26 5.14
N VAL A 67 -10.67 5.98 6.24
CA VAL A 67 -9.94 7.00 7.00
C VAL A 67 -8.76 7.53 6.19
N TYR A 68 -8.01 6.67 5.53
CA TYR A 68 -6.87 7.05 4.70
C TYR A 68 -7.28 8.01 3.57
N VAL A 69 -8.39 7.72 2.90
CA VAL A 69 -8.91 8.55 1.81
C VAL A 69 -9.47 9.87 2.34
N THR A 70 -10.28 9.84 3.41
CA THR A 70 -10.92 11.06 3.96
C THR A 70 -9.93 11.99 4.62
N ALA A 71 -8.96 11.48 5.37
CA ALA A 71 -7.90 12.26 6.00
C ALA A 71 -6.83 12.72 5.00
N GLY A 72 -6.57 11.94 3.95
CA GLY A 72 -5.50 12.23 2.98
C GLY A 72 -5.68 13.57 2.26
N ILE A 73 -6.91 13.93 1.87
CA ILE A 73 -7.19 15.19 1.16
C ILE A 73 -6.92 16.42 2.04
N PRO A 74 -7.46 16.54 3.28
CA PRO A 74 -7.13 17.65 4.17
C PRO A 74 -5.63 17.75 4.50
N ILE A 75 -4.99 16.61 4.78
CA ILE A 75 -3.57 16.57 5.13
C ILE A 75 -2.69 16.97 3.94
N ALA A 76 -3.01 16.55 2.71
CA ALA A 76 -2.29 16.97 1.52
C ALA A 76 -2.39 18.50 1.33
N ARG A 77 -3.58 19.09 1.50
CA ARG A 77 -3.77 20.55 1.44
C ARG A 77 -3.01 21.28 2.55
N TRP A 78 -2.95 20.69 3.73
CA TRP A 78 -2.15 21.23 4.83
C TRP A 78 -0.65 21.18 4.51
N ALA A 79 -0.18 20.06 3.91
CA ALA A 79 1.20 19.90 3.47
C ALA A 79 1.60 20.92 2.40
N ASP A 80 0.69 21.34 1.53
CA ASP A 80 0.94 22.37 0.51
C ASP A 80 1.24 23.76 1.09
N ARG A 81 0.81 24.03 2.32
CA ARG A 81 0.91 25.37 2.97
C ARG A 81 1.83 25.39 4.18
N SER A 82 2.27 24.23 4.65
CA SER A 82 3.01 24.08 5.91
C SER A 82 4.39 23.42 5.70
N ASN A 83 5.13 23.28 6.78
CA ASN A 83 6.42 22.56 6.79
C ASN A 83 6.18 21.06 6.66
N ARG A 84 6.57 20.48 5.51
CA ARG A 84 6.32 19.08 5.15
C ARG A 84 7.09 18.11 6.03
N ARG A 85 8.31 18.44 6.43
CA ARG A 85 9.10 17.66 7.39
C ARG A 85 8.34 17.45 8.69
N ASN A 86 7.74 18.52 9.22
CA ASN A 86 6.97 18.46 10.47
C ASN A 86 5.72 17.60 10.33
N ILE A 87 5.06 17.64 9.16
CA ILE A 87 3.91 16.80 8.86
C ILE A 87 4.32 15.33 8.78
N VAL A 88 5.42 15.02 8.05
CA VAL A 88 5.95 13.64 7.99
C VAL A 88 6.31 13.15 9.39
N ALA A 89 7.05 13.93 10.18
CA ALA A 89 7.41 13.55 11.53
C ALA A 89 6.21 13.32 12.44
N GLY A 90 5.22 14.23 12.42
CA GLY A 90 3.96 14.08 13.17
C GLY A 90 3.13 12.88 12.71
N ALA A 91 3.10 12.62 11.42
CA ALA A 91 2.45 11.47 10.82
C ALA A 91 3.10 10.15 11.31
N VAL A 92 4.42 10.03 11.18
CA VAL A 92 5.18 8.86 11.69
C VAL A 92 4.95 8.66 13.18
N PHE A 93 5.04 9.73 13.97
CA PHE A 93 4.76 9.67 15.41
C PHE A 93 3.36 9.13 15.69
N LEU A 94 2.34 9.69 15.05
CA LEU A 94 0.95 9.32 15.29
C LEU A 94 0.68 7.85 14.95
N TRP A 95 1.04 7.38 13.76
CA TRP A 95 0.76 5.98 13.41
C TRP A 95 1.56 5.00 14.26
N SER A 96 2.85 5.29 14.52
CA SER A 96 3.70 4.41 15.32
C SER A 96 3.25 4.35 16.79
N PHE A 97 2.84 5.49 17.35
CA PHE A 97 2.24 5.56 18.68
C PHE A 97 0.93 4.74 18.73
N MET A 98 0.05 4.91 17.75
CA MET A 98 -1.22 4.17 17.68
C MET A 98 -0.99 2.67 17.41
N THR A 99 0.07 2.30 16.68
CA THR A 99 0.49 0.90 16.55
C THR A 99 0.91 0.33 17.90
N ALA A 100 1.73 1.03 18.67
CA ALA A 100 2.09 0.60 20.02
C ALA A 100 0.86 0.51 20.93
N VAL A 101 -0.06 1.50 20.86
CA VAL A 101 -1.33 1.51 21.61
C VAL A 101 -2.22 0.32 21.25
N SER A 102 -2.18 -0.17 20.00
CA SER A 102 -2.91 -1.38 19.59
C SER A 102 -2.56 -2.60 20.43
N GLY A 103 -1.33 -2.69 20.96
CA GLY A 103 -0.89 -3.76 21.86
C GLY A 103 -1.56 -3.73 23.24
N PHE A 104 -2.18 -2.63 23.62
CA PHE A 104 -2.92 -2.50 24.90
C PHE A 104 -4.42 -2.70 24.75
N ALA A 105 -4.92 -2.97 23.54
CA ALA A 105 -6.35 -3.16 23.30
C ALA A 105 -6.89 -4.40 24.03
N GLN A 106 -8.00 -4.22 24.73
CA GLN A 106 -8.70 -5.28 25.48
C GLN A 106 -10.02 -5.70 24.82
N ASN A 107 -10.44 -4.98 23.80
CA ASN A 107 -11.66 -5.25 23.05
C ASN A 107 -11.57 -4.69 21.63
N TYR A 108 -12.55 -5.09 20.80
CA TYR A 108 -12.64 -4.67 19.40
C TYR A 108 -12.62 -3.16 19.20
N VAL A 109 -13.38 -2.41 20.02
CA VAL A 109 -13.54 -0.96 19.84
C VAL A 109 -12.23 -0.22 20.08
N GLN A 110 -11.48 -0.61 21.13
CA GLN A 110 -10.17 -0.03 21.42
C GLN A 110 -9.18 -0.30 20.27
N LEU A 111 -9.15 -1.53 19.75
CA LEU A 111 -8.32 -1.89 18.63
C LEU A 111 -8.72 -1.12 17.36
N LEU A 112 -10.02 -1.02 17.09
CA LEU A 112 -10.54 -0.26 15.94
C LEU A 112 -10.15 1.22 16.01
N LEU A 113 -10.31 1.86 17.17
CA LEU A 113 -9.93 3.27 17.35
C LEU A 113 -8.42 3.48 17.18
N ALA A 114 -7.60 2.57 17.69
CA ALA A 114 -6.16 2.60 17.48
C ALA A 114 -5.81 2.47 15.98
N ARG A 115 -6.46 1.54 15.26
CA ARG A 115 -6.25 1.35 13.81
C ARG A 115 -6.75 2.54 12.97
N ILE A 116 -7.84 3.20 13.37
CA ILE A 116 -8.26 4.48 12.80
C ILE A 116 -7.17 5.53 12.97
N GLY A 117 -6.59 5.64 14.17
CA GLY A 117 -5.49 6.54 14.46
C GLY A 117 -4.24 6.25 13.60
N VAL A 118 -3.91 4.97 13.38
CA VAL A 118 -2.87 4.57 12.41
C VAL A 118 -3.20 5.08 11.03
N GLY A 119 -4.43 4.86 10.52
CA GLY A 119 -4.86 5.31 9.20
C GLY A 119 -4.77 6.83 8.99
N VAL A 120 -5.17 7.62 10.00
CA VAL A 120 -5.00 9.10 9.99
C VAL A 120 -3.52 9.47 9.89
N GLY A 121 -2.67 8.84 10.71
CA GLY A 121 -1.22 9.08 10.68
C GLY A 121 -0.63 8.76 9.30
N GLU A 122 -0.92 7.58 8.78
CA GLU A 122 -0.36 7.13 7.50
C GLU A 122 -0.76 8.00 6.31
N ALA A 123 -1.96 8.60 6.35
CA ALA A 123 -2.41 9.54 5.32
C ALA A 123 -1.49 10.78 5.20
N GLY A 124 -0.76 11.13 6.27
CA GLY A 124 0.21 12.22 6.30
C GLY A 124 1.63 11.85 5.85
N GLY A 125 1.90 10.60 5.51
CA GLY A 125 3.25 10.13 5.16
C GLY A 125 3.64 10.38 3.71
N SER A 126 2.93 9.78 2.77
CA SER A 126 3.34 9.72 1.36
C SER A 126 3.24 11.05 0.61
N PRO A 127 2.14 11.84 0.67
CA PRO A 127 2.04 13.06 -0.12
C PRO A 127 3.13 14.10 0.20
N PRO A 128 3.42 14.43 1.49
CA PRO A 128 4.52 15.34 1.79
C PRO A 128 5.89 14.79 1.41
N SER A 129 6.12 13.47 1.56
CA SER A 129 7.37 12.82 1.17
C SER A 129 7.62 12.93 -0.33
N HIS A 130 6.62 12.67 -1.16
CA HIS A 130 6.70 12.85 -2.61
C HIS A 130 7.00 14.31 -3.00
N SER A 131 6.37 15.27 -2.31
CA SER A 131 6.63 16.70 -2.52
C SER A 131 8.08 17.06 -2.17
N ILE A 132 8.61 16.57 -1.04
CA ILE A 132 10.01 16.77 -0.64
C ILE A 132 10.96 16.19 -1.70
N ILE A 133 10.72 14.95 -2.15
CA ILE A 133 11.56 14.28 -3.17
C ILE A 133 11.56 15.07 -4.48
N SER A 134 10.38 15.57 -4.90
CA SER A 134 10.25 16.35 -6.13
C SER A 134 11.02 17.68 -6.09
N ASP A 135 11.16 18.29 -4.92
CA ASP A 135 11.93 19.52 -4.74
C ASP A 135 13.45 19.29 -4.65
N ILE A 136 13.87 18.11 -4.16
CA ILE A 136 15.29 17.76 -4.00
C ILE A 136 15.91 17.28 -5.31
N PHE A 137 15.12 16.61 -6.18
CA PHE A 137 15.62 15.99 -7.42
C PHE A 137 15.05 16.66 -8.67
N PRO A 138 15.92 16.94 -9.66
CA PRO A 138 15.46 17.49 -10.93
C PRO A 138 14.59 16.47 -11.70
N PRO A 139 13.75 16.93 -12.65
CA PRO A 139 12.78 16.08 -13.34
C PRO A 139 13.36 14.78 -13.92
N GLU A 140 14.59 14.84 -14.43
CA GLU A 140 15.28 13.71 -15.08
C GLU A 140 15.66 12.59 -14.09
N LYS A 141 15.79 12.91 -12.78
CA LYS A 141 16.18 11.98 -11.72
C LYS A 141 15.01 11.63 -10.77
N ARG A 142 13.85 12.28 -10.90
CA ARG A 142 12.70 12.07 -10.03
C ARG A 142 12.18 10.63 -10.09
N ALA A 143 12.10 10.04 -11.28
CA ALA A 143 11.61 8.67 -11.42
C ALA A 143 12.49 7.68 -10.66
N SER A 144 13.82 7.79 -10.78
CA SER A 144 14.75 6.93 -10.03
C SER A 144 14.68 7.17 -8.52
N ALA A 145 14.51 8.42 -8.09
CA ALA A 145 14.35 8.75 -6.68
C ALA A 145 13.06 8.17 -6.10
N MET A 146 11.94 8.31 -6.82
CA MET A 146 10.65 7.69 -6.42
C MET A 146 10.73 6.16 -6.41
N GLY A 147 11.43 5.56 -7.37
CA GLY A 147 11.71 4.12 -7.40
C GLY A 147 12.46 3.66 -6.14
N PHE A 148 13.53 4.39 -5.76
CA PHE A 148 14.26 4.10 -4.52
C PHE A 148 13.35 4.26 -3.27
N TYR A 149 12.58 5.33 -3.17
CA TYR A 149 11.60 5.52 -2.09
C TYR A 149 10.62 4.35 -2.01
N SER A 150 10.13 3.87 -3.15
CA SER A 150 9.18 2.76 -3.24
C SER A 150 9.78 1.40 -2.82
N THR A 151 11.11 1.24 -2.78
CA THR A 151 11.71 0.00 -2.23
C THR A 151 11.35 -0.20 -0.76
N GLY A 152 11.08 0.89 -0.04
CA GLY A 152 10.57 0.85 1.34
C GLY A 152 9.32 -0.01 1.50
N VAL A 153 8.44 -0.06 0.50
CA VAL A 153 7.23 -0.90 0.49
C VAL A 153 7.58 -2.38 0.66
N ASN A 154 8.42 -2.89 -0.24
CA ASN A 154 8.74 -4.32 -0.27
C ASN A 154 9.58 -4.73 0.94
N ILE A 155 10.51 -3.87 1.36
CA ILE A 155 11.30 -4.07 2.58
C ILE A 155 10.38 -4.05 3.81
N GLY A 156 9.41 -3.14 3.85
CA GLY A 156 8.42 -3.06 4.91
C GLY A 156 7.52 -4.29 4.98
N ILE A 157 7.05 -4.80 3.84
CA ILE A 157 6.29 -6.05 3.77
C ILE A 157 7.12 -7.23 4.30
N LEU A 158 8.37 -7.34 3.85
CA LEU A 158 9.30 -8.39 4.29
C LEU A 158 9.48 -8.37 5.82
N PHE A 159 9.87 -7.21 6.38
CA PHE A 159 10.09 -7.10 7.81
C PHE A 159 8.79 -7.15 8.63
N GLY A 160 7.67 -6.65 8.10
CA GLY A 160 6.38 -6.69 8.78
C GLY A 160 5.90 -8.11 9.02
N PHE A 161 5.97 -8.98 8.02
CA PHE A 161 5.65 -10.39 8.18
C PHE A 161 6.66 -11.13 9.05
N LEU A 162 7.96 -10.92 8.81
CA LEU A 162 9.01 -11.60 9.55
C LEU A 162 8.96 -11.24 11.04
N LEU A 163 9.00 -9.96 11.37
CA LEU A 163 8.97 -9.48 12.76
C LEU A 163 7.63 -9.79 13.43
N GLY A 164 6.51 -9.53 12.75
CA GLY A 164 5.17 -9.80 13.28
C GLY A 164 4.98 -11.27 13.61
N GLY A 165 5.38 -12.17 12.72
CA GLY A 165 5.27 -13.61 12.91
C GLY A 165 6.11 -14.12 14.09
N TRP A 166 7.40 -13.83 14.11
CA TRP A 166 8.31 -14.31 15.16
C TRP A 166 8.08 -13.62 16.52
N LEU A 167 7.78 -12.32 16.53
CA LEU A 167 7.44 -11.66 17.80
C LEU A 167 6.16 -12.23 18.41
N ASN A 168 5.16 -12.56 17.60
CA ASN A 168 3.97 -13.23 18.11
C ASN A 168 4.26 -14.63 18.63
N GLU A 169 5.08 -15.40 17.93
CA GLU A 169 5.44 -16.77 18.33
C GLU A 169 6.08 -16.79 19.73
N PHE A 170 6.98 -15.84 20.01
CA PHE A 170 7.73 -15.82 21.27
C PHE A 170 7.08 -15.01 22.38
N PHE A 171 6.37 -13.93 22.06
CA PHE A 171 5.96 -12.93 23.04
C PHE A 171 4.45 -12.57 22.97
N GLY A 172 3.73 -13.11 21.98
CA GLY A 172 2.34 -12.80 21.73
C GLY A 172 2.10 -11.49 20.97
N TRP A 173 0.88 -11.34 20.44
CA TRP A 173 0.52 -10.25 19.52
C TRP A 173 0.59 -8.85 20.13
N ARG A 174 0.33 -8.72 21.45
CA ARG A 174 0.40 -7.43 22.14
C ARG A 174 1.82 -6.87 22.15
N VAL A 175 2.79 -7.71 22.52
CA VAL A 175 4.20 -7.34 22.53
C VAL A 175 4.69 -7.05 21.10
N ALA A 176 4.23 -7.81 20.11
CA ALA A 176 4.58 -7.57 18.71
C ALA A 176 4.20 -6.15 18.25
N PHE A 177 3.00 -5.68 18.56
CA PHE A 177 2.58 -4.30 18.26
C PHE A 177 3.43 -3.25 18.97
N ILE A 178 3.73 -3.46 20.26
CA ILE A 178 4.55 -2.51 21.05
C ILE A 178 5.97 -2.43 20.50
N VAL A 179 6.60 -3.59 20.25
CA VAL A 179 7.99 -3.68 19.74
C VAL A 179 8.13 -3.07 18.35
N VAL A 180 7.12 -3.19 17.49
CA VAL A 180 7.15 -2.59 16.16
C VAL A 180 6.82 -1.09 16.19
N GLY A 181 5.90 -0.66 17.05
CA GLY A 181 5.49 0.75 17.13
C GLY A 181 6.57 1.65 17.75
N ILE A 182 7.27 1.21 18.79
CA ILE A 182 8.26 2.05 19.51
C ILE A 182 9.39 2.57 18.59
N PRO A 183 10.06 1.75 17.76
CA PRO A 183 11.11 2.26 16.87
C PRO A 183 10.64 3.34 15.91
N GLY A 184 9.40 3.28 15.45
CA GLY A 184 8.82 4.33 14.60
C GLY A 184 8.71 5.69 15.29
N ILE A 185 8.47 5.72 16.60
CA ILE A 185 8.50 6.96 17.40
C ILE A 185 9.90 7.59 17.36
N PHE A 186 10.95 6.77 17.50
CA PHE A 186 12.34 7.27 17.37
C PHE A 186 12.64 7.76 15.95
N ILE A 187 12.14 7.08 14.92
CA ILE A 187 12.24 7.56 13.53
C ILE A 187 11.53 8.92 13.36
N ALA A 188 10.37 9.12 13.98
CA ALA A 188 9.68 10.41 13.95
C ALA A 188 10.53 11.54 14.54
N LEU A 189 11.16 11.30 15.69
CA LEU A 189 12.07 12.25 16.31
C LEU A 189 13.31 12.51 15.45
N LEU A 190 13.87 11.46 14.85
CA LEU A 190 15.00 11.57 13.93
C LEU A 190 14.64 12.41 12.71
N VAL A 191 13.50 12.14 12.06
CA VAL A 191 12.98 12.94 10.93
C VAL A 191 12.82 14.40 11.34
N ARG A 192 12.23 14.65 12.51
CA ARG A 192 12.01 16.02 12.99
C ARG A 192 13.31 16.77 13.26
N ALA A 193 14.34 16.08 13.76
CA ALA A 193 15.61 16.68 14.15
C ALA A 193 16.58 16.85 12.97
N THR A 194 16.58 15.94 11.99
CA THR A 194 17.68 15.83 11.03
C THR A 194 17.27 16.03 9.56
N LEU A 195 16.01 15.79 9.19
CA LEU A 195 15.56 16.01 7.82
C LEU A 195 15.45 17.51 7.54
N ALA A 196 16.16 17.99 6.52
CA ALA A 196 16.02 19.37 6.08
C ALA A 196 14.70 19.58 5.32
N GLU A 197 13.99 20.70 5.58
CA GLU A 197 12.86 21.14 4.76
C GLU A 197 13.39 21.84 3.51
N PRO A 198 13.25 21.28 2.31
CA PRO A 198 13.71 21.94 1.09
C PRO A 198 12.81 23.13 0.74
N MET A 199 13.38 24.16 0.13
CA MET A 199 12.59 25.23 -0.47
C MET A 199 11.72 24.66 -1.58
N ARG A 200 10.46 25.11 -1.65
CA ARG A 200 9.53 24.68 -2.69
C ARG A 200 10.04 25.09 -4.07
N GLY A 201 9.98 24.17 -5.04
CA GLY A 201 10.47 24.40 -6.40
C GLY A 201 12.00 24.51 -6.50
N LEU A 202 12.75 24.06 -5.49
CA LEU A 202 14.22 24.15 -5.46
C LEU A 202 14.86 23.54 -6.70
N SER A 203 14.34 22.43 -7.21
CA SER A 203 14.85 21.72 -8.39
C SER A 203 14.34 22.28 -9.73
N GLU A 204 13.33 23.14 -9.69
CA GLU A 204 12.75 23.77 -10.86
C GLU A 204 13.28 25.20 -10.97
N ASN A 205 14.26 25.45 -11.85
CA ASN A 205 14.80 26.79 -12.12
C ASN A 205 13.78 27.73 -12.80
N LYS A 206 12.49 27.50 -12.65
CA LYS A 206 11.45 28.30 -13.28
C LYS A 206 10.99 29.41 -12.35
N HIS A 207 11.35 30.65 -12.66
CA HIS A 207 10.47 31.78 -12.46
C HIS A 207 9.20 31.51 -13.31
N THR A 208 8.25 30.84 -12.73
CA THR A 208 7.04 30.39 -13.40
C THR A 208 6.21 31.59 -13.82
N ALA A 209 5.93 31.69 -15.11
CA ALA A 209 4.75 32.40 -15.59
C ALA A 209 3.53 31.98 -14.76
N PRO A 210 2.54 32.86 -14.54
CA PRO A 210 1.36 32.56 -13.74
C PRO A 210 0.77 31.24 -14.21
N ALA A 211 0.69 30.25 -13.31
CA ALA A 211 0.12 28.97 -13.65
C ALA A 211 -1.36 29.18 -13.97
N GLU A 212 -1.77 28.91 -15.19
CA GLU A 212 -3.19 28.82 -15.51
C GLU A 212 -3.87 27.89 -14.51
N PRO A 213 -5.11 28.19 -14.09
CA PRO A 213 -5.79 27.41 -13.06
C PRO A 213 -5.85 25.92 -13.46
N SER A 214 -5.42 25.08 -12.54
CA SER A 214 -5.52 23.63 -12.71
C SER A 214 -6.98 23.23 -12.84
N PRO A 215 -7.34 22.26 -13.72
CA PRO A 215 -8.70 21.78 -13.86
C PRO A 215 -9.28 21.36 -12.50
N SER A 216 -10.55 21.64 -12.27
CA SER A 216 -11.22 21.25 -11.04
C SER A 216 -11.39 19.72 -10.95
N LEU A 217 -11.56 19.19 -9.74
CA LEU A 217 -11.85 17.77 -9.52
C LEU A 217 -13.06 17.31 -10.34
N GLY A 218 -14.14 18.11 -10.35
CA GLY A 218 -15.36 17.79 -11.10
C GLY A 218 -15.13 17.73 -12.61
N GLN A 219 -14.35 18.65 -13.17
CA GLN A 219 -13.99 18.62 -14.59
C GLN A 219 -13.16 17.36 -14.94
N THR A 220 -12.18 17.03 -14.11
CA THR A 220 -11.34 15.84 -14.31
C THR A 220 -12.17 14.56 -14.22
N LEU A 221 -13.04 14.46 -13.22
CA LEU A 221 -13.97 13.33 -13.07
C LEU A 221 -14.88 13.20 -14.30
N ASN A 222 -15.46 14.29 -14.78
CA ASN A 222 -16.34 14.25 -15.95
C ASN A 222 -15.61 13.78 -17.20
N ILE A 223 -14.39 14.29 -17.45
CA ILE A 223 -13.56 13.87 -18.59
C ILE A 223 -13.18 12.39 -18.49
N LEU A 224 -12.74 11.92 -17.32
CA LEU A 224 -12.39 10.52 -17.13
C LEU A 224 -13.59 9.61 -17.28
N TRP A 225 -14.71 9.97 -16.65
CA TRP A 225 -15.93 9.14 -16.66
C TRP A 225 -16.62 9.09 -18.02
N SER A 226 -16.48 10.13 -18.85
CA SER A 226 -16.96 10.12 -20.24
C SER A 226 -16.19 9.11 -21.13
N ARG A 227 -14.97 8.76 -20.75
CA ARG A 227 -14.13 7.81 -21.51
C ARG A 227 -14.47 6.37 -21.14
N ARG A 228 -15.05 5.60 -22.07
CA ARG A 228 -15.35 4.17 -21.87
C ARG A 228 -14.11 3.38 -21.44
N SER A 229 -12.96 3.65 -22.07
CA SER A 229 -11.69 3.01 -21.73
C SER A 229 -11.30 3.20 -20.25
N PHE A 230 -11.47 4.40 -19.70
CA PHE A 230 -11.18 4.65 -18.28
C PHE A 230 -12.08 3.86 -17.35
N ARG A 231 -13.40 3.84 -17.63
CA ARG A 231 -14.36 3.11 -16.81
C ARG A 231 -14.04 1.62 -16.75
N HIS A 232 -13.91 0.96 -17.91
CA HIS A 232 -13.60 -0.48 -17.95
C HIS A 232 -12.24 -0.79 -17.30
N MET A 233 -11.21 -0.03 -17.63
CA MET A 233 -9.87 -0.22 -17.06
C MET A 233 -9.84 0.01 -15.54
N SER A 234 -10.48 1.07 -15.04
CA SER A 234 -10.49 1.35 -13.60
C SER A 234 -11.27 0.31 -12.81
N PHE A 235 -12.38 -0.22 -13.36
CA PHE A 235 -13.10 -1.33 -12.75
C PHE A 235 -12.30 -2.63 -12.78
N ALA A 236 -11.69 -3.00 -13.90
CA ALA A 236 -10.82 -4.17 -13.99
C ALA A 236 -9.66 -4.07 -12.98
N ALA A 237 -8.99 -2.91 -12.94
CA ALA A 237 -7.92 -2.67 -11.97
C ALA A 237 -8.42 -2.73 -10.51
N ALA A 238 -9.64 -2.23 -10.23
CA ALA A 238 -10.23 -2.30 -8.90
C ALA A 238 -10.57 -3.74 -8.48
N LEU A 239 -11.07 -4.57 -9.41
CA LEU A 239 -11.31 -5.99 -9.16
C LEU A 239 -9.99 -6.76 -8.95
N ASN A 240 -8.95 -6.44 -9.73
CA ASN A 240 -7.63 -6.99 -9.50
C ASN A 240 -7.07 -6.58 -8.13
N ALA A 241 -7.18 -5.29 -7.76
CA ALA A 241 -6.83 -4.80 -6.44
C ALA A 241 -7.64 -5.49 -5.33
N PHE A 242 -8.93 -5.77 -5.55
CA PHE A 242 -9.78 -6.53 -4.65
C PHE A 242 -9.19 -7.92 -4.36
N CYS A 243 -8.85 -8.67 -5.40
CA CYS A 243 -8.23 -9.99 -5.25
C CYS A 243 -6.93 -9.92 -4.45
N GLY A 244 -6.08 -8.94 -4.75
CA GLY A 244 -4.81 -8.79 -4.08
C GLY A 244 -4.90 -8.40 -2.62
N TYR A 245 -5.70 -7.40 -2.30
CA TYR A 245 -5.91 -7.02 -0.90
C TYR A 245 -6.63 -8.10 -0.09
N SER A 246 -7.61 -8.80 -0.70
CA SER A 246 -8.26 -9.96 -0.07
C SER A 246 -7.26 -11.07 0.24
N THR A 247 -6.48 -11.48 -0.76
CA THR A 247 -5.46 -12.52 -0.60
C THR A 247 -4.39 -12.08 0.41
N ALA A 248 -3.86 -10.86 0.28
CA ALA A 248 -2.86 -10.34 1.20
C ALA A 248 -3.34 -10.31 2.66
N SER A 249 -4.61 -9.94 2.91
CA SER A 249 -5.17 -9.87 4.26
C SER A 249 -5.50 -11.24 4.86
N TRP A 250 -5.93 -12.22 4.06
CA TRP A 250 -6.48 -13.46 4.58
C TRP A 250 -5.58 -14.69 4.41
N THR A 251 -4.50 -14.62 3.62
CA THR A 251 -3.61 -15.77 3.41
C THR A 251 -3.01 -16.27 4.74
N ALA A 252 -2.61 -15.36 5.63
CA ALA A 252 -2.06 -15.76 6.93
C ALA A 252 -3.09 -16.54 7.75
N SER A 253 -4.30 -16.00 7.89
CA SER A 253 -5.40 -16.67 8.60
C SER A 253 -5.79 -17.99 7.97
N PHE A 254 -5.85 -18.05 6.64
CA PHE A 254 -6.11 -19.29 5.91
C PHE A 254 -5.06 -20.37 6.19
N MET A 255 -3.78 -20.03 6.15
CA MET A 255 -2.70 -21.00 6.40
C MET A 255 -2.67 -21.48 7.85
N ILE A 256 -2.95 -20.60 8.81
CA ILE A 256 -3.04 -20.96 10.22
C ILE A 256 -4.24 -21.88 10.46
N ARG A 257 -5.46 -21.52 9.98
CA ARG A 257 -6.68 -22.31 10.22
C ARG A 257 -6.72 -23.62 9.47
N SER A 258 -6.32 -23.63 8.19
CA SER A 258 -6.46 -24.82 7.34
C SER A 258 -5.29 -25.78 7.42
N HIS A 259 -4.10 -25.29 7.79
CA HIS A 259 -2.86 -26.07 7.76
C HIS A 259 -2.12 -26.12 9.10
N GLY A 260 -2.58 -25.39 10.13
CA GLY A 260 -1.98 -25.41 11.46
C GLY A 260 -0.56 -24.81 11.51
N MET A 261 -0.19 -23.93 10.58
CA MET A 261 1.15 -23.33 10.56
C MET A 261 1.32 -22.36 11.72
N SER A 262 2.53 -22.31 12.28
CA SER A 262 2.89 -21.29 13.27
C SER A 262 3.03 -19.90 12.63
N THR A 263 2.86 -18.85 13.42
CA THR A 263 2.96 -17.47 12.90
C THR A 263 4.39 -17.11 12.51
N GLY A 264 5.41 -17.64 13.20
CA GLY A 264 6.82 -17.38 12.90
C GLY A 264 7.25 -18.01 11.56
N GLU A 265 6.94 -19.30 11.37
CA GLU A 265 7.21 -19.99 10.12
C GLU A 265 6.48 -19.34 8.95
N LEU A 266 5.18 -19.09 9.11
CA LEU A 266 4.36 -18.46 8.09
C LEU A 266 4.83 -17.02 7.76
N GLY A 267 5.20 -16.26 8.79
CA GLY A 267 5.78 -14.92 8.61
C GLY A 267 7.03 -14.93 7.73
N THR A 268 7.89 -15.96 7.87
CA THR A 268 9.07 -16.14 7.02
C THR A 268 8.69 -16.42 5.55
N TRP A 269 7.74 -17.32 5.31
CA TRP A 269 7.27 -17.62 3.96
C TRP A 269 6.59 -16.43 3.29
N LEU A 270 5.70 -15.73 4.01
CA LEU A 270 5.00 -14.57 3.47
C LEU A 270 5.94 -13.40 3.24
N ALA A 271 6.98 -13.23 4.06
CA ALA A 271 8.04 -12.24 3.83
C ALA A 271 8.73 -12.46 2.48
N LEU A 272 9.07 -13.71 2.16
CA LEU A 272 9.70 -14.06 0.89
C LEU A 272 8.73 -13.93 -0.29
N ILE A 273 7.52 -14.47 -0.17
CA ILE A 273 6.54 -14.48 -1.27
C ILE A 273 6.01 -13.06 -1.55
N SER A 274 5.54 -12.34 -0.53
CA SER A 274 4.93 -11.03 -0.74
C SER A 274 5.98 -9.92 -0.85
N GLY A 275 7.06 -9.98 -0.07
CA GLY A 275 8.13 -8.99 -0.09
C GLY A 275 9.05 -9.14 -1.31
N LEU A 276 9.73 -10.27 -1.43
CA LEU A 276 10.74 -10.48 -2.47
C LEU A 276 10.12 -10.77 -3.84
N CYS A 277 9.23 -11.77 -3.94
CA CYS A 277 8.61 -12.12 -5.23
C CYS A 277 7.70 -10.99 -5.72
N GLY A 278 7.00 -10.29 -4.81
CA GLY A 278 6.22 -9.10 -5.18
C GLY A 278 7.06 -8.01 -5.81
N ALA A 279 8.25 -7.72 -5.24
CA ALA A 279 9.19 -6.74 -5.81
C ALA A 279 9.68 -7.14 -7.22
N ILE A 280 10.05 -8.40 -7.40
CA ILE A 280 10.47 -8.95 -8.70
C ILE A 280 9.32 -8.83 -9.71
N GLY A 281 8.10 -9.15 -9.30
CA GLY A 281 6.91 -9.11 -10.15
C GLY A 281 6.60 -7.70 -10.68
N VAL A 282 6.63 -6.69 -9.81
CA VAL A 282 6.44 -5.29 -10.21
C VAL A 282 7.48 -4.86 -11.24
N PHE A 283 8.75 -5.17 -10.99
CA PHE A 283 9.85 -4.78 -11.87
C PHE A 283 9.78 -5.48 -13.23
N CYS A 284 9.67 -6.81 -13.24
CA CYS A 284 9.59 -7.59 -14.46
C CYS A 284 8.31 -7.29 -15.26
N GLY A 285 7.19 -7.13 -14.57
CA GLY A 285 5.91 -6.79 -15.20
C GLY A 285 5.96 -5.45 -15.93
N GLY A 286 6.57 -4.43 -15.31
CA GLY A 286 6.80 -3.13 -15.94
C GLY A 286 7.67 -3.25 -17.20
N LEU A 287 8.79 -3.96 -17.11
CA LEU A 287 9.70 -4.16 -18.27
C LEU A 287 9.01 -4.88 -19.43
N VAL A 288 8.22 -5.92 -19.15
CA VAL A 288 7.48 -6.68 -20.17
C VAL A 288 6.42 -5.79 -20.80
N ALA A 289 5.64 -5.05 -20.00
CA ALA A 289 4.61 -4.14 -20.50
C ALA A 289 5.21 -3.04 -21.38
N ASP A 290 6.34 -2.45 -21.00
CA ASP A 290 7.01 -1.42 -21.80
C ASP A 290 7.58 -1.96 -23.10
N LYS A 291 8.27 -3.11 -23.05
CA LYS A 291 8.87 -3.74 -24.25
C LYS A 291 7.81 -4.16 -25.27
N LEU A 292 6.71 -4.71 -24.84
CA LEU A 292 5.61 -5.14 -25.72
C LEU A 292 4.74 -3.94 -26.13
N GLY A 293 4.47 -3.01 -25.22
CA GLY A 293 3.72 -1.78 -25.44
C GLY A 293 4.37 -0.82 -26.44
N ALA A 294 5.70 -0.89 -26.58
CA ALA A 294 6.43 -0.16 -27.63
C ALA A 294 6.08 -0.67 -29.04
N LYS A 295 5.70 -1.95 -29.19
CA LYS A 295 5.29 -2.54 -30.48
C LYS A 295 3.80 -2.30 -30.75
N ASP A 296 2.94 -2.52 -29.75
CA ASP A 296 1.49 -2.29 -29.82
C ASP A 296 1.00 -1.85 -28.43
N LYS A 297 0.36 -0.68 -28.37
CA LYS A 297 -0.17 -0.11 -27.13
C LYS A 297 -1.22 -0.99 -26.40
N ARG A 298 -1.83 -1.93 -27.10
CA ARG A 298 -2.78 -2.90 -26.50
C ARG A 298 -2.10 -3.78 -25.45
N TRP A 299 -0.78 -4.00 -25.54
CA TRP A 299 -0.03 -4.80 -24.57
C TRP A 299 -0.03 -4.19 -23.16
N TYR A 300 -0.23 -2.88 -23.00
CA TYR A 300 -0.40 -2.29 -21.67
C TYR A 300 -1.63 -2.85 -20.93
N MET A 301 -2.63 -3.38 -21.66
CA MET A 301 -3.79 -4.04 -21.08
C MET A 301 -3.70 -5.58 -21.17
N TRP A 302 -3.09 -6.12 -22.22
CA TRP A 302 -2.99 -7.57 -22.40
C TRP A 302 -2.00 -8.22 -21.44
N VAL A 303 -0.91 -7.53 -21.05
CA VAL A 303 0.05 -8.07 -20.07
C VAL A 303 -0.59 -8.28 -18.70
N PRO A 304 -1.31 -7.30 -18.10
CA PRO A 304 -2.09 -7.53 -16.89
C PRO A 304 -3.15 -8.63 -17.03
N ALA A 305 -3.89 -8.64 -18.13
CA ALA A 305 -4.93 -9.64 -18.37
C ALA A 305 -4.34 -11.06 -18.44
N ALA A 306 -3.23 -11.24 -19.16
CA ALA A 306 -2.52 -12.51 -19.21
C ALA A 306 -1.99 -12.92 -17.82
N ALA A 307 -1.44 -11.98 -17.05
CA ALA A 307 -0.98 -12.22 -15.68
C ALA A 307 -2.13 -12.69 -14.77
N GLY A 308 -3.30 -12.08 -14.86
CA GLY A 308 -4.51 -12.49 -14.13
C GLY A 308 -4.97 -13.90 -14.54
N LEU A 309 -5.08 -14.17 -15.84
CA LEU A 309 -5.47 -15.49 -16.36
C LEU A 309 -4.50 -16.59 -15.95
N ILE A 310 -3.19 -16.33 -15.99
CA ILE A 310 -2.16 -17.29 -15.52
C ILE A 310 -2.28 -17.51 -14.01
N SER A 311 -2.53 -16.47 -13.23
CA SER A 311 -2.66 -16.58 -11.76
C SER A 311 -3.88 -17.36 -11.32
N LEU A 312 -4.97 -17.35 -12.09
CA LEU A 312 -6.27 -17.91 -11.70
C LEU A 312 -6.21 -19.40 -11.32
N PRO A 313 -5.67 -20.33 -12.14
CA PRO A 313 -5.59 -21.74 -11.75
C PRO A 313 -4.71 -21.95 -10.50
N PHE A 314 -3.61 -21.18 -10.37
CA PHE A 314 -2.76 -21.28 -9.18
C PHE A 314 -3.51 -20.83 -7.92
N MET A 315 -4.31 -19.75 -7.97
CA MET A 315 -5.14 -19.33 -6.84
C MET A 315 -6.12 -20.43 -6.41
N VAL A 316 -6.79 -21.09 -7.36
CA VAL A 316 -7.69 -22.21 -7.04
C VAL A 316 -6.91 -23.36 -6.38
N PHE A 317 -5.76 -23.76 -6.94
CA PHE A 317 -4.96 -24.84 -6.38
C PHE A 317 -4.36 -24.50 -5.02
N VAL A 318 -4.02 -23.23 -4.73
CA VAL A 318 -3.59 -22.78 -3.40
C VAL A 318 -4.64 -23.14 -2.36
N TYR A 319 -5.92 -22.82 -2.62
CA TYR A 319 -7.01 -23.08 -1.66
C TYR A 319 -7.41 -24.55 -1.58
N LEU A 320 -7.15 -25.36 -2.62
CA LEU A 320 -7.45 -26.80 -2.65
C LEU A 320 -6.30 -27.66 -2.14
N ALA A 321 -5.08 -27.12 -2.02
CA ALA A 321 -3.92 -27.88 -1.58
C ALA A 321 -4.10 -28.43 -0.16
N GLN A 322 -3.71 -29.70 0.02
CA GLN A 322 -3.72 -30.39 1.31
C GLN A 322 -2.42 -30.14 2.10
N ASN A 323 -1.33 -29.93 1.39
CA ASN A 323 -0.02 -29.69 2.00
C ASN A 323 0.27 -28.17 2.06
N PRO A 324 0.66 -27.62 3.24
CA PRO A 324 0.94 -26.19 3.41
C PRO A 324 2.06 -25.70 2.51
N TYR A 325 3.13 -26.46 2.35
CA TYR A 325 4.27 -26.05 1.50
C TYR A 325 3.92 -26.08 0.01
N MET A 326 3.03 -26.97 -0.41
CA MET A 326 2.47 -26.94 -1.77
C MET A 326 1.62 -25.68 -1.97
N ALA A 327 0.76 -25.33 -1.04
CA ALA A 327 -0.04 -24.08 -1.09
C ALA A 327 0.88 -22.85 -1.18
N LEU A 328 1.91 -22.76 -0.33
CA LEU A 328 2.89 -21.67 -0.35
C LEU A 328 3.68 -21.61 -1.66
N SER A 329 4.14 -22.75 -2.18
CA SER A 329 4.86 -22.82 -3.46
C SER A 329 3.99 -22.36 -4.62
N LEU A 330 2.73 -22.79 -4.66
CA LEU A 330 1.76 -22.35 -5.67
C LEU A 330 1.44 -20.85 -5.57
N SER A 331 1.48 -20.27 -4.36
CA SER A 331 1.21 -18.85 -4.15
C SER A 331 2.32 -17.91 -4.66
N VAL A 332 3.51 -18.45 -4.99
CA VAL A 332 4.60 -17.68 -5.61
C VAL A 332 4.17 -17.10 -6.96
N VAL A 333 3.43 -17.84 -7.77
CA VAL A 333 3.00 -17.38 -9.10
C VAL A 333 2.03 -16.20 -9.01
N PRO A 334 0.92 -16.26 -8.25
CA PRO A 334 0.09 -15.09 -7.99
C PRO A 334 0.86 -13.93 -7.34
N GLY A 335 1.78 -14.23 -6.40
CA GLY A 335 2.62 -13.22 -5.75
C GLY A 335 3.50 -12.44 -6.71
N LEU A 336 4.05 -13.09 -7.73
CA LEU A 336 4.82 -12.45 -8.80
C LEU A 336 3.94 -11.62 -9.75
N LEU A 337 2.76 -12.13 -10.10
CA LEU A 337 1.97 -11.59 -11.19
C LEU A 337 0.95 -10.53 -10.75
N HIS A 338 0.57 -10.54 -9.48
CA HIS A 338 -0.52 -9.69 -8.98
C HIS A 338 -0.31 -8.19 -9.22
N ASN A 339 0.89 -7.67 -8.99
CA ASN A 339 1.15 -6.21 -9.09
C ASN A 339 1.52 -5.72 -10.50
N VAL A 340 1.55 -6.59 -11.50
CA VAL A 340 1.91 -6.25 -12.89
C VAL A 340 0.97 -5.21 -13.50
N TYR A 341 -0.31 -5.18 -13.09
CA TYR A 341 -1.32 -4.29 -13.63
C TYR A 341 -1.12 -2.81 -13.28
N LEU A 342 -0.50 -2.50 -12.14
CA LEU A 342 -0.55 -1.15 -11.57
C LEU A 342 0.17 -0.11 -12.45
N GLY A 343 1.38 -0.42 -12.90
CA GLY A 343 2.16 0.47 -13.77
C GLY A 343 1.46 0.76 -15.10
N SER A 344 0.98 -0.28 -15.75
CA SER A 344 0.26 -0.19 -17.04
C SER A 344 -1.03 0.62 -16.91
N THR A 345 -1.78 0.42 -15.83
CA THR A 345 -3.05 1.13 -15.56
C THR A 345 -2.80 2.63 -15.34
N ILE A 346 -1.77 2.99 -14.57
CA ILE A 346 -1.38 4.40 -14.35
C ILE A 346 -0.94 5.04 -15.68
N ALA A 347 -0.06 4.38 -16.43
CA ALA A 347 0.41 4.88 -17.72
C ALA A 347 -0.73 5.12 -18.70
N THR A 348 -1.66 4.18 -18.80
CA THR A 348 -2.85 4.31 -19.65
C THR A 348 -3.76 5.43 -19.16
N THR A 349 -4.01 5.55 -17.84
CA THR A 349 -4.78 6.68 -17.27
C THR A 349 -4.18 8.02 -17.66
N HIS A 350 -2.86 8.16 -17.56
CA HIS A 350 -2.16 9.39 -17.94
C HIS A 350 -2.25 9.70 -19.43
N SER A 351 -2.36 8.68 -20.29
CA SER A 351 -2.52 8.86 -21.73
C SER A 351 -3.90 9.40 -22.14
N LEU A 352 -4.91 9.22 -21.28
CA LEU A 352 -6.28 9.67 -21.52
C LEU A 352 -6.52 11.14 -21.17
N VAL A 353 -5.58 11.80 -20.49
CA VAL A 353 -5.71 13.15 -19.98
C VAL A 353 -4.51 14.02 -20.35
N GLY A 354 -4.70 15.35 -20.35
CA GLY A 354 -3.60 16.30 -20.53
C GLY A 354 -2.62 16.29 -19.36
N LEU A 355 -1.39 16.80 -19.58
CA LEU A 355 -0.29 16.80 -18.61
C LEU A 355 -0.70 17.35 -17.22
N ARG A 356 -1.49 18.43 -17.19
CA ARG A 356 -1.94 19.10 -15.96
C ARG A 356 -2.96 18.29 -15.14
N MET A 357 -3.60 17.30 -15.75
CA MET A 357 -4.63 16.47 -15.12
C MET A 357 -4.09 15.13 -14.61
N ARG A 358 -2.84 14.76 -14.91
CA ARG A 358 -2.27 13.45 -14.59
C ARG A 358 -2.27 13.13 -13.11
N ALA A 359 -1.87 14.08 -12.26
CA ALA A 359 -1.85 13.89 -10.81
C ALA A 359 -3.27 13.64 -10.26
N LEU A 360 -4.24 14.44 -10.70
CA LEU A 360 -5.62 14.32 -10.27
C LEU A 360 -6.28 13.02 -10.82
N SER A 361 -5.94 12.63 -12.06
CA SER A 361 -6.43 11.37 -12.63
C SER A 361 -5.89 10.14 -11.90
N SER A 362 -4.62 10.17 -11.47
CA SER A 362 -4.07 9.13 -10.59
C SER A 362 -4.78 9.09 -9.23
N ALA A 363 -5.06 10.25 -8.64
CA ALA A 363 -5.79 10.31 -7.36
C ALA A 363 -7.19 9.67 -7.48
N VAL A 364 -7.92 9.96 -8.56
CA VAL A 364 -9.22 9.33 -8.85
C VAL A 364 -9.09 7.82 -9.03
N LEU A 365 -8.09 7.37 -9.79
CA LEU A 365 -7.83 5.96 -9.97
C LEU A 365 -7.55 5.26 -8.63
N PHE A 366 -6.61 5.79 -7.83
CA PHE A 366 -6.30 5.22 -6.52
C PHE A 366 -7.46 5.26 -5.54
N LEU A 367 -8.33 6.26 -5.61
CA LEU A 367 -9.56 6.30 -4.83
C LEU A 367 -10.44 5.08 -5.14
N ILE A 368 -10.64 4.77 -6.42
CA ILE A 368 -11.43 3.62 -6.87
C ILE A 368 -10.78 2.31 -6.43
N LEU A 369 -9.47 2.16 -6.65
CA LEU A 369 -8.71 0.96 -6.28
C LEU A 369 -8.73 0.72 -4.76
N ASN A 370 -8.54 1.76 -3.96
CA ASN A 370 -8.51 1.62 -2.51
C ASN A 370 -9.90 1.38 -1.92
N LEU A 371 -10.93 2.06 -2.41
CA LEU A 371 -12.27 1.88 -1.88
C LEU A 371 -12.82 0.48 -2.19
N ILE A 372 -12.70 0.03 -3.45
CA ILE A 372 -13.19 -1.27 -3.89
C ILE A 372 -12.20 -2.38 -3.49
N GLY A 373 -10.90 -2.20 -3.76
CA GLY A 373 -9.90 -3.22 -3.50
C GLY A 373 -9.62 -3.39 -2.00
N MET A 374 -8.98 -2.38 -1.41
CA MET A 374 -8.55 -2.44 -0.01
C MET A 374 -9.73 -2.39 0.97
N GLY A 375 -10.77 -1.59 0.66
CA GLY A 375 -11.92 -1.46 1.56
C GLY A 375 -12.83 -2.67 1.53
N LEU A 376 -13.38 -3.01 0.35
CA LEU A 376 -14.38 -4.08 0.26
C LEU A 376 -13.78 -5.48 0.21
N GLY A 377 -12.55 -5.64 -0.32
CA GLY A 377 -11.93 -6.96 -0.48
C GLY A 377 -11.88 -7.78 0.81
N PRO A 378 -11.11 -7.36 1.82
CA PRO A 378 -11.02 -8.09 3.08
C PRO A 378 -12.35 -8.20 3.81
N LEU A 379 -13.20 -7.17 3.76
CA LEU A 379 -14.50 -7.15 4.43
C LEU A 379 -15.47 -8.19 3.85
N LEU A 380 -15.60 -8.29 2.52
CA LEU A 380 -16.52 -9.24 1.89
C LEU A 380 -16.08 -10.69 2.10
N ILE A 381 -14.76 -10.96 2.09
CA ILE A 381 -14.26 -12.30 2.45
C ILE A 381 -14.63 -12.64 3.90
N GLY A 382 -14.42 -11.70 4.84
CA GLY A 382 -14.77 -11.91 6.26
C GLY A 382 -16.26 -12.15 6.46
N LEU A 383 -17.13 -11.34 5.85
CA LEU A 383 -18.59 -11.50 5.89
C LEU A 383 -19.03 -12.86 5.33
N LEU A 384 -18.47 -13.28 4.19
CA LEU A 384 -18.80 -14.59 3.63
C LEU A 384 -18.26 -15.72 4.49
N SER A 385 -17.08 -15.57 5.10
CA SER A 385 -16.54 -16.56 6.04
C SER A 385 -17.45 -16.76 7.24
N ASP A 386 -17.90 -15.68 7.88
CA ASP A 386 -18.85 -15.75 9.00
C ASP A 386 -20.20 -16.38 8.58
N TYR A 387 -20.70 -16.05 7.38
CA TYR A 387 -21.92 -16.65 6.84
C TYR A 387 -21.78 -18.15 6.58
N LEU A 388 -20.62 -18.62 6.16
CA LEU A 388 -20.34 -20.02 5.89
C LEU A 388 -19.94 -20.83 7.14
N GLU A 389 -19.63 -20.19 8.25
CA GLU A 389 -19.14 -20.85 9.47
C GLU A 389 -20.08 -21.98 9.98
N PRO A 390 -21.42 -21.81 10.01
CA PRO A 390 -22.32 -22.89 10.46
C PRO A 390 -22.23 -24.17 9.62
N SER A 391 -21.87 -24.05 8.35
CA SER A 391 -21.79 -25.19 7.40
C SER A 391 -20.38 -25.77 7.25
N TRP A 392 -19.33 -24.93 7.42
CA TRP A 392 -17.95 -25.29 7.08
C TRP A 392 -16.98 -25.18 8.27
N ALA A 393 -17.42 -24.64 9.40
CA ALA A 393 -16.62 -24.44 10.61
C ALA A 393 -15.22 -23.85 10.30
N ASN A 394 -14.13 -24.48 10.69
CA ASN A 394 -12.76 -24.00 10.46
C ASN A 394 -12.37 -23.85 8.98
N HIS A 395 -13.16 -24.39 8.05
CA HIS A 395 -12.93 -24.28 6.61
C HIS A 395 -13.73 -23.15 5.96
N SER A 396 -14.53 -22.39 6.71
CA SER A 396 -15.37 -21.31 6.20
C SER A 396 -14.56 -20.24 5.46
N LEU A 397 -13.43 -19.80 6.03
CA LEU A 397 -12.54 -18.82 5.39
C LEU A 397 -11.95 -19.34 4.08
N ARG A 398 -11.49 -20.60 4.06
CA ARG A 398 -11.00 -21.26 2.85
C ARG A 398 -12.06 -21.25 1.74
N GLN A 399 -13.30 -21.58 2.06
CA GLN A 399 -14.40 -21.59 1.11
C GLN A 399 -14.75 -20.18 0.62
N ALA A 400 -14.78 -19.20 1.52
CA ALA A 400 -15.01 -17.81 1.16
C ALA A 400 -13.97 -17.29 0.17
N MET A 401 -12.68 -17.59 0.42
CA MET A 401 -11.59 -17.22 -0.49
C MET A 401 -11.69 -17.95 -1.84
N LEU A 402 -12.00 -19.26 -1.82
CA LEU A 402 -12.15 -20.07 -3.03
C LEU A 402 -13.31 -19.61 -3.92
N TYR A 403 -14.42 -19.17 -3.34
CA TYR A 403 -15.57 -18.71 -4.11
C TYR A 403 -15.37 -17.30 -4.67
N ILE A 404 -14.85 -16.36 -3.87
CA ILE A 404 -14.78 -14.95 -4.27
C ILE A 404 -13.55 -14.65 -5.10
N VAL A 405 -12.34 -15.04 -4.65
CA VAL A 405 -11.10 -14.55 -5.25
C VAL A 405 -10.92 -15.00 -6.71
N PRO A 406 -11.09 -16.28 -7.07
CA PRO A 406 -10.98 -16.71 -8.46
C PRO A 406 -12.11 -16.15 -9.34
N ALA A 407 -13.34 -16.04 -8.82
CA ALA A 407 -14.47 -15.49 -9.56
C ALA A 407 -14.25 -14.02 -9.90
N VAL A 408 -13.83 -13.20 -8.93
CA VAL A 408 -13.54 -11.78 -9.15
C VAL A 408 -12.33 -11.60 -10.06
N MET A 409 -11.29 -12.44 -9.93
CA MET A 409 -10.12 -12.40 -10.82
C MET A 409 -10.51 -12.72 -12.27
N ALA A 410 -11.41 -13.68 -12.49
CA ALA A 410 -11.89 -13.99 -13.84
C ALA A 410 -12.68 -12.85 -14.49
N TRP A 411 -13.27 -11.96 -13.69
CA TRP A 411 -14.00 -10.77 -14.16
C TRP A 411 -13.08 -9.55 -14.34
N SER A 412 -11.89 -9.53 -13.76
CA SER A 412 -10.94 -8.42 -13.84
C SER A 412 -10.18 -8.36 -15.16
#